data_62dd2bf12efeb7cfe42778f24d450b97
#
_entry.id   62dd2bf12efeb7cfe42778f24d450b97
#
_cell.length_a   1.000
_cell.length_b   1.000
_cell.length_c   1.000
_cell.angle_alpha   90.00
_cell.angle_beta   90.00
_cell.angle_gamma   90.00
#
_symmetry.space_group_name_H-M   'P 1'
#
loop_
_entity.id
_entity.type
_entity.pdbx_description
1 polymer ?
#
loop_
_entity_poly.entity_id
_entity_poly.type
_entity_poly.pdbx_seq_one_letter_code
_entity_poly.pdbx_strand_id
1 'polypeptide(L)'
;MLCLTNITKKYKEKLALDDVSLELAPGIYGLLGPNGAGKSTLMNIVTGNLKPDGGQVLWDGKEIKSLGAQYRSIIGYAPQQQGLYDAFTGKRFLAYMATLKGISKKEMPEEIARVLSYVNMTEAANRPIGTYSGGMKQRILIAQAILGDPKLIVLDEPTAGLDPKERVRIRERIAALAGDKVILVSTHVVSDIEPIAKEIILIKSGKIIDQDTVEHLCSKYGRVNGLEELYMRIFEEDTSCAD
;
A
#
# COMPACT_ATOMS: atom_id res chain seq x y z
N MET A 1 -5.91 -6.57 -13.58
CA MET A 1 -6.59 -7.17 -12.41
C MET A 1 -5.59 -8.00 -11.63
N LEU A 2 -5.51 -7.81 -10.32
CA LEU A 2 -4.65 -8.59 -9.41
C LEU A 2 -5.50 -9.70 -8.77
N CYS A 3 -5.04 -10.96 -8.85
CA CYS A 3 -5.69 -12.09 -8.21
C CYS A 3 -4.69 -12.83 -7.33
N LEU A 4 -5.11 -13.13 -6.10
CA LEU A 4 -4.40 -13.98 -5.15
C LEU A 4 -5.24 -15.24 -4.95
N THR A 5 -4.63 -16.41 -5.01
CA THR A 5 -5.33 -17.69 -4.86
C THR A 5 -4.62 -18.54 -3.83
N ASN A 6 -5.31 -18.84 -2.73
CA ASN A 6 -4.88 -19.75 -1.64
C ASN A 6 -3.47 -19.42 -1.09
N ILE A 7 -3.17 -18.12 -0.92
CA ILE A 7 -1.88 -17.65 -0.45
C ILE A 7 -1.66 -18.08 1.00
N THR A 8 -0.61 -18.83 1.21
CA THR A 8 -0.17 -19.29 2.53
C THR A 8 1.28 -18.88 2.77
N LYS A 9 1.57 -18.37 3.99
CA LYS A 9 2.92 -18.02 4.42
C LYS A 9 3.16 -18.38 5.86
N LYS A 10 4.22 -19.16 6.12
CA LYS A 10 4.64 -19.59 7.45
C LYS A 10 6.04 -19.06 7.77
N TYR A 11 6.23 -18.52 8.97
CA TYR A 11 7.52 -18.15 9.53
C TYR A 11 7.79 -19.03 10.77
N LYS A 12 8.69 -20.00 10.63
CA LYS A 12 8.92 -21.01 11.68
C LYS A 12 7.58 -21.64 12.10
N GLU A 13 7.17 -21.43 13.35
CA GLU A 13 5.90 -21.97 13.89
C GLU A 13 4.68 -21.06 13.62
N LYS A 14 4.90 -19.79 13.25
CA LYS A 14 3.79 -18.84 13.06
C LYS A 14 3.28 -18.86 11.62
N LEU A 15 2.01 -19.18 11.45
CA LEU A 15 1.30 -19.02 10.19
C LEU A 15 0.90 -17.53 10.05
N ALA A 16 1.56 -16.83 9.12
CA ALA A 16 1.36 -15.39 8.91
C ALA A 16 0.24 -15.08 7.91
N LEU A 17 0.02 -15.98 6.94
CA LEU A 17 -1.12 -15.97 6.03
C LEU A 17 -1.62 -17.41 5.88
N ASP A 18 -2.93 -17.57 5.94
CA ASP A 18 -3.63 -18.86 5.91
C ASP A 18 -4.75 -18.81 4.88
N ASP A 19 -4.49 -19.38 3.70
CA ASP A 19 -5.46 -19.55 2.62
C ASP A 19 -6.10 -18.23 2.13
N VAL A 20 -5.28 -17.19 1.95
CA VAL A 20 -5.76 -15.87 1.52
C VAL A 20 -6.02 -15.84 0.02
N SER A 21 -7.27 -15.55 -0.36
CA SER A 21 -7.70 -15.37 -1.75
C SER A 21 -8.38 -14.01 -1.91
N LEU A 22 -8.00 -13.23 -2.95
CA LEU A 22 -8.49 -11.88 -3.22
C LEU A 22 -8.52 -11.62 -4.72
N GLU A 23 -9.50 -10.84 -5.19
CA GLU A 23 -9.56 -10.32 -6.55
C GLU A 23 -9.72 -8.80 -6.50
N LEU A 24 -8.75 -8.08 -7.09
CA LEU A 24 -8.71 -6.63 -7.08
C LEU A 24 -8.72 -6.08 -8.51
N ALA A 25 -9.85 -5.51 -8.91
CA ALA A 25 -10.00 -4.72 -10.13
C ALA A 25 -9.50 -3.28 -9.90
N PRO A 26 -9.46 -2.40 -10.90
CA PRO A 26 -9.13 -0.99 -10.68
C PRO A 26 -9.99 -0.35 -9.58
N GLY A 27 -9.32 0.37 -8.67
CA GLY A 27 -9.91 0.99 -7.48
C GLY A 27 -8.93 1.06 -6.30
N ILE A 28 -9.37 1.68 -5.21
CA ILE A 28 -8.60 1.80 -3.97
C ILE A 28 -9.15 0.79 -2.97
N TYR A 29 -8.28 -0.02 -2.41
CA TYR A 29 -8.60 -1.05 -1.43
C TYR A 29 -7.88 -0.76 -0.11
N GLY A 30 -8.66 -0.68 0.97
CA GLY A 30 -8.12 -0.53 2.32
C GLY A 30 -7.89 -1.88 2.96
N LEU A 31 -6.65 -2.21 3.32
CA LEU A 31 -6.31 -3.43 4.06
C LEU A 31 -6.24 -3.11 5.54
N LEU A 32 -7.28 -3.48 6.29
CA LEU A 32 -7.44 -3.21 7.71
C LEU A 32 -7.28 -4.47 8.57
N GLY A 33 -6.65 -4.30 9.71
CA GLY A 33 -6.47 -5.36 10.71
C GLY A 33 -5.45 -4.95 11.77
N PRO A 34 -5.41 -5.63 12.91
CA PRO A 34 -4.48 -5.32 14.00
C PRO A 34 -3.02 -5.56 13.62
N ASN A 35 -2.11 -5.12 14.48
CA ASN A 35 -0.70 -5.42 14.31
C ASN A 35 -0.46 -6.92 14.36
N GLY A 36 0.34 -7.43 13.43
CA GLY A 36 0.60 -8.87 13.32
C GLY A 36 -0.49 -9.68 12.59
N ALA A 37 -1.55 -9.06 12.07
CA ALA A 37 -2.61 -9.73 11.32
C ALA A 37 -2.17 -10.33 9.97
N GLY A 38 -0.99 -9.93 9.45
CA GLY A 38 -0.46 -10.43 8.17
C GLY A 38 -0.39 -9.38 7.06
N LYS A 39 -0.81 -8.12 7.30
CA LYS A 39 -0.85 -7.05 6.29
C LYS A 39 0.46 -6.87 5.52
N SER A 40 1.57 -6.59 6.22
CA SER A 40 2.87 -6.38 5.57
C SER A 40 3.40 -7.66 4.89
N THR A 41 3.06 -8.86 5.40
CA THR A 41 3.37 -10.13 4.73
C THR A 41 2.64 -10.23 3.40
N LEU A 42 1.33 -9.93 3.38
CA LEU A 42 0.52 -9.92 2.17
C LEU A 42 1.05 -8.92 1.15
N MET A 43 1.33 -7.69 1.58
CA MET A 43 1.90 -6.65 0.72
C MET A 43 3.27 -7.05 0.13
N ASN A 44 4.15 -7.64 0.92
CA ASN A 44 5.44 -8.13 0.42
C ASN A 44 5.29 -9.27 -0.59
N ILE A 45 4.26 -10.12 -0.46
CA ILE A 45 3.96 -11.15 -1.45
C ILE A 45 3.40 -10.51 -2.74
N VAL A 46 2.46 -9.58 -2.61
CA VAL A 46 1.91 -8.84 -3.75
C VAL A 46 2.99 -8.07 -4.49
N THR A 47 3.94 -7.46 -3.79
CA THR A 47 5.05 -6.72 -4.42
C THR A 47 6.13 -7.64 -5.02
N GLY A 48 6.05 -8.96 -4.79
CA GLY A 48 7.06 -9.92 -5.22
C GLY A 48 8.35 -9.90 -4.40
N ASN A 49 8.39 -9.14 -3.30
CA ASN A 49 9.53 -9.10 -2.37
C ASN A 49 9.62 -10.36 -1.49
N LEU A 50 8.50 -11.05 -1.34
CA LEU A 50 8.41 -12.27 -0.54
C LEU A 50 7.70 -13.37 -1.35
N LYS A 51 8.27 -14.57 -1.35
CA LYS A 51 7.65 -15.74 -1.98
C LYS A 51 6.65 -16.36 -0.99
N PRO A 52 5.38 -16.64 -1.41
CA PRO A 52 4.47 -17.45 -0.61
C PRO A 52 4.97 -18.91 -0.53
N ASP A 53 4.53 -19.63 0.49
CA ASP A 53 4.82 -21.06 0.66
C ASP A 53 3.77 -21.93 -0.07
N GLY A 54 2.54 -21.41 -0.23
CA GLY A 54 1.47 -22.00 -1.01
C GLY A 54 0.69 -20.92 -1.78
N GLY A 55 -0.05 -21.35 -2.80
CA GLY A 55 -0.84 -20.49 -3.64
C GLY A 55 -0.06 -19.73 -4.71
N GLN A 56 -0.73 -18.80 -5.39
CA GLN A 56 -0.14 -18.02 -6.47
C GLN A 56 -0.72 -16.60 -6.54
N VAL A 57 0.08 -15.68 -7.04
CA VAL A 57 -0.34 -14.30 -7.35
C VAL A 57 -0.33 -14.11 -8.86
N LEU A 58 -1.45 -13.66 -9.40
CA LEU A 58 -1.64 -13.44 -10.83
C LEU A 58 -1.88 -11.95 -11.11
N TRP A 59 -1.25 -11.44 -12.16
CA TRP A 59 -1.57 -10.15 -12.76
C TRP A 59 -2.10 -10.37 -14.18
N ASP A 60 -3.34 -9.97 -14.44
CA ASP A 60 -4.05 -10.23 -15.70
C ASP A 60 -3.95 -11.69 -16.16
N GLY A 61 -4.17 -12.62 -15.22
CA GLY A 61 -4.15 -14.06 -15.44
C GLY A 61 -2.76 -14.70 -15.57
N LYS A 62 -1.67 -13.91 -15.45
CA LYS A 62 -0.29 -14.42 -15.54
C LYS A 62 0.39 -14.39 -14.17
N GLU A 63 1.06 -15.47 -13.79
CA GLU A 63 1.81 -15.53 -12.53
C GLU A 63 2.90 -14.45 -12.47
N ILE A 64 2.90 -13.62 -11.40
CA ILE A 64 3.84 -12.50 -11.25
C ILE A 64 5.30 -12.93 -11.29
N LYS A 65 5.58 -14.15 -10.84
CA LYS A 65 6.92 -14.73 -10.88
C LYS A 65 7.41 -14.94 -12.32
N SER A 66 6.54 -15.36 -13.23
CA SER A 66 6.87 -15.54 -14.64
C SER A 66 7.04 -14.21 -15.38
N LEU A 67 6.35 -13.17 -14.94
CA LEU A 67 6.46 -11.82 -15.51
C LEU A 67 7.81 -11.13 -15.16
N GLY A 68 8.41 -11.43 -14.03
CA GLY A 68 9.72 -10.95 -13.63
C GLY A 68 9.89 -9.44 -13.72
N ALA A 69 10.75 -8.95 -14.63
CA ALA A 69 11.00 -7.51 -14.82
C ALA A 69 9.76 -6.75 -15.30
N GLN A 70 8.92 -7.36 -16.12
CA GLN A 70 7.66 -6.76 -16.59
C GLN A 70 6.71 -6.46 -15.42
N TYR A 71 6.59 -7.36 -14.44
CA TYR A 71 5.80 -7.08 -13.25
C TYR A 71 6.37 -5.92 -12.44
N ARG A 72 7.71 -5.88 -12.26
CA ARG A 72 8.35 -4.78 -11.53
C ARG A 72 8.17 -3.41 -12.19
N SER A 73 8.01 -3.34 -13.51
CA SER A 73 7.77 -2.06 -14.20
C SER A 73 6.35 -1.51 -13.95
N ILE A 74 5.37 -2.37 -13.73
CA ILE A 74 3.98 -1.98 -13.51
C ILE A 74 3.59 -1.79 -12.06
N ILE A 75 4.50 -2.09 -11.11
CA ILE A 75 4.23 -1.94 -9.68
C ILE A 75 4.93 -0.72 -9.09
N GLY A 76 4.22 -0.01 -8.22
CA GLY A 76 4.76 1.01 -7.34
C GLY A 76 4.62 0.59 -5.88
N TYR A 77 5.66 0.81 -5.08
CA TYR A 77 5.63 0.42 -3.68
C TYR A 77 6.22 1.51 -2.77
N ALA A 78 5.46 1.91 -1.77
CA ALA A 78 5.92 2.73 -0.65
C ALA A 78 5.86 1.89 0.63
N PRO A 79 7.00 1.42 1.17
CA PRO A 79 7.05 0.63 2.39
C PRO A 79 6.84 1.50 3.63
N GLN A 80 6.38 0.90 4.74
CA GLN A 80 6.23 1.54 6.03
C GLN A 80 7.57 2.06 6.57
N GLN A 81 8.62 1.22 6.51
CA GLN A 81 9.97 1.63 6.91
C GLN A 81 10.66 2.38 5.77
N GLN A 82 11.09 3.59 6.10
CA GLN A 82 11.72 4.50 5.15
C GLN A 82 13.16 4.06 4.86
N GLY A 83 13.36 3.21 3.84
CA GLY A 83 14.68 2.88 3.30
C GLY A 83 15.29 4.03 2.48
N LEU A 84 15.22 5.27 2.99
CA LEU A 84 15.72 6.46 2.32
C LEU A 84 17.21 6.67 2.61
N TYR A 85 17.94 7.17 1.62
CA TYR A 85 19.37 7.51 1.76
C TYR A 85 19.53 8.98 2.19
N ASP A 86 19.80 9.23 3.46
CA ASP A 86 19.85 10.58 4.05
C ASP A 86 20.83 11.53 3.34
N ALA A 87 21.94 11.01 2.80
CA ALA A 87 22.91 11.77 2.03
C ALA A 87 22.48 12.09 0.57
N PHE A 88 21.41 11.46 0.08
CA PHE A 88 20.89 11.77 -1.25
C PHE A 88 19.96 12.98 -1.17
N THR A 89 19.91 13.76 -2.27
CA THR A 89 18.80 14.69 -2.47
C THR A 89 17.58 13.93 -2.95
N GLY A 90 16.36 14.49 -2.74
CA GLY A 90 15.11 13.88 -3.24
C GLY A 90 15.19 13.60 -4.74
N LYS A 91 15.72 14.55 -5.52
CA LYS A 91 15.94 14.37 -6.97
C LYS A 91 16.87 13.21 -7.29
N ARG A 92 18.01 13.11 -6.58
CA ARG A 92 19.00 12.03 -6.78
C ARG A 92 18.39 10.67 -6.41
N PHE A 93 17.62 10.60 -5.34
CA PHE A 93 16.94 9.38 -4.92
C PHE A 93 15.93 8.92 -5.98
N LEU A 94 15.09 9.82 -6.48
CA LEU A 94 14.12 9.49 -7.52
C LEU A 94 14.80 9.10 -8.84
N ALA A 95 15.92 9.72 -9.21
CA ALA A 95 16.71 9.32 -10.37
C ALA A 95 17.27 7.90 -10.24
N TYR A 96 17.75 7.55 -9.04
CA TYR A 96 18.20 6.19 -8.73
C TYR A 96 17.04 5.17 -8.88
N MET A 97 15.87 5.47 -8.29
CA MET A 97 14.70 4.61 -8.38
C MET A 97 14.15 4.51 -9.82
N ALA A 98 14.16 5.61 -10.57
CA ALA A 98 13.77 5.61 -11.99
C ALA A 98 14.70 4.71 -12.84
N THR A 99 15.99 4.72 -12.55
CA THR A 99 16.95 3.82 -13.20
C THR A 99 16.64 2.35 -12.91
N LEU A 100 16.33 2.01 -11.65
CA LEU A 100 15.96 0.65 -11.25
C LEU A 100 14.67 0.18 -11.93
N LYS A 101 13.74 1.11 -12.19
CA LYS A 101 12.51 0.84 -12.94
C LYS A 101 12.71 0.75 -14.45
N GLY A 102 13.91 1.02 -14.97
CA GLY A 102 14.20 0.98 -16.38
C GLY A 102 13.71 2.20 -17.17
N ILE A 103 13.38 3.31 -16.49
CA ILE A 103 13.02 4.57 -17.15
C ILE A 103 14.24 5.10 -17.90
N SER A 104 14.06 5.43 -19.17
CA SER A 104 15.16 5.87 -20.02
C SER A 104 15.76 7.19 -19.53
N LYS A 105 17.07 7.41 -19.79
CA LYS A 105 17.74 8.67 -19.44
C LYS A 105 17.09 9.89 -20.09
N LYS A 106 16.44 9.71 -21.23
CA LYS A 106 15.73 10.79 -21.95
C LYS A 106 14.43 11.18 -21.25
N GLU A 107 13.68 10.23 -20.76
CA GLU A 107 12.37 10.44 -20.10
C GLU A 107 12.51 10.79 -18.61
N MET A 108 13.59 10.38 -17.99
CA MET A 108 13.80 10.51 -16.54
C MET A 108 13.66 11.94 -16.00
N PRO A 109 14.19 13.01 -16.63
CA PRO A 109 14.05 14.37 -16.09
C PRO A 109 12.60 14.83 -16.01
N GLU A 110 11.81 14.55 -17.03
CA GLU A 110 10.40 14.90 -17.10
C GLU A 110 9.58 14.10 -16.07
N GLU A 111 9.83 12.82 -15.99
CA GLU A 111 9.16 11.93 -15.04
C GLU A 111 9.47 12.31 -13.58
N ILE A 112 10.71 12.64 -13.25
CA ILE A 112 11.07 13.13 -11.91
C ILE A 112 10.38 14.45 -11.60
N ALA A 113 10.32 15.37 -12.56
CA ALA A 113 9.63 16.64 -12.39
C ALA A 113 8.12 16.41 -12.14
N ARG A 114 7.51 15.52 -12.91
CA ARG A 114 6.10 15.12 -12.76
C ARG A 114 5.81 14.61 -11.33
N VAL A 115 6.57 13.62 -10.84
CA VAL A 115 6.31 13.04 -9.53
C VAL A 115 6.63 13.99 -8.38
N LEU A 116 7.68 14.81 -8.49
CA LEU A 116 7.99 15.85 -7.50
C LEU A 116 6.90 16.92 -7.41
N SER A 117 6.39 17.36 -8.55
CA SER A 117 5.26 18.30 -8.61
C SER A 117 4.01 17.69 -7.99
N TYR A 118 3.72 16.43 -8.33
CA TYR A 118 2.57 15.71 -7.80
C TYR A 118 2.56 15.68 -6.27
N VAL A 119 3.71 15.45 -5.63
CA VAL A 119 3.81 15.40 -4.16
C VAL A 119 4.20 16.73 -3.51
N ASN A 120 4.22 17.86 -4.24
CA ASN A 120 4.66 19.18 -3.77
C ASN A 120 6.06 19.17 -3.12
N MET A 121 7.03 18.57 -3.81
CA MET A 121 8.41 18.47 -3.33
C MET A 121 9.42 19.13 -4.28
N THR A 122 8.96 19.88 -5.30
CA THR A 122 9.81 20.52 -6.31
C THR A 122 10.86 21.45 -5.69
N GLU A 123 10.47 22.33 -4.77
CA GLU A 123 11.39 23.29 -4.12
C GLU A 123 12.40 22.59 -3.21
N ALA A 124 12.02 21.50 -2.57
CA ALA A 124 12.87 20.73 -1.68
C ALA A 124 13.71 19.66 -2.39
N ALA A 125 13.51 19.46 -3.70
CA ALA A 125 14.08 18.35 -4.46
C ALA A 125 15.61 18.23 -4.39
N ASN A 126 16.31 19.37 -4.27
CA ASN A 126 17.76 19.43 -4.21
C ASN A 126 18.33 19.43 -2.78
N ARG A 127 17.49 19.41 -1.74
CA ARG A 127 17.92 19.32 -0.34
C ARG A 127 18.22 17.87 0.02
N PRO A 128 19.19 17.58 0.91
CA PRO A 128 19.42 16.24 1.43
C PRO A 128 18.19 15.68 2.15
N ILE A 129 17.88 14.41 1.91
CA ILE A 129 16.71 13.72 2.52
C ILE A 129 16.83 13.67 4.04
N GLY A 130 18.04 13.60 4.59
CA GLY A 130 18.26 13.68 6.04
C GLY A 130 17.72 14.97 6.69
N THR A 131 17.51 16.05 5.91
CA THR A 131 16.92 17.32 6.37
C THR A 131 15.39 17.37 6.22
N TYR A 132 14.77 16.32 5.69
CA TYR A 132 13.33 16.29 5.46
C TYR A 132 12.56 16.00 6.76
N SER A 133 11.40 16.63 6.91
CA SER A 133 10.44 16.21 7.93
C SER A 133 9.86 14.83 7.61
N GLY A 134 9.21 14.19 8.59
CA GLY A 134 8.51 12.92 8.37
C GLY A 134 7.54 12.96 7.19
N GLY A 135 6.73 14.01 7.10
CA GLY A 135 5.79 14.22 5.98
C GLY A 135 6.49 14.42 4.64
N MET A 136 7.65 15.11 4.59
CA MET A 136 8.44 15.24 3.37
C MET A 136 9.04 13.89 2.94
N LYS A 137 9.52 13.08 3.88
CA LYS A 137 10.02 11.73 3.63
C LYS A 137 8.91 10.85 3.07
N GLN A 138 7.71 10.92 3.67
CA GLN A 138 6.55 10.17 3.18
C GLN A 138 6.15 10.58 1.76
N ARG A 139 6.14 11.88 1.45
CA ARG A 139 5.88 12.37 0.09
C ARG A 139 6.88 11.85 -0.93
N ILE A 140 8.17 11.76 -0.59
CA ILE A 140 9.18 11.17 -1.49
C ILE A 140 8.95 9.67 -1.72
N LEU A 141 8.49 8.92 -0.71
CA LEU A 141 8.13 7.50 -0.87
C LEU A 141 6.92 7.34 -1.80
N ILE A 142 5.93 8.22 -1.70
CA ILE A 142 4.80 8.24 -2.62
C ILE A 142 5.26 8.62 -4.03
N ALA A 143 6.14 9.63 -4.18
CA ALA A 143 6.73 9.97 -5.48
C ALA A 143 7.46 8.78 -6.11
N GLN A 144 8.23 8.03 -5.32
CA GLN A 144 8.87 6.78 -5.75
C GLN A 144 7.84 5.75 -6.21
N ALA A 145 6.75 5.58 -5.46
CA ALA A 145 5.73 4.59 -5.79
C ALA A 145 5.03 4.89 -7.12
N ILE A 146 4.85 6.16 -7.48
CA ILE A 146 4.16 6.57 -8.71
C ILE A 146 5.09 6.80 -9.91
N LEU A 147 6.40 6.55 -9.79
CA LEU A 147 7.34 6.60 -10.91
C LEU A 147 6.95 5.61 -12.02
N GLY A 148 6.99 6.06 -13.27
CA GLY A 148 6.71 5.23 -14.45
C GLY A 148 5.25 4.84 -14.61
N ASP A 149 4.33 5.58 -13.99
CA ASP A 149 2.87 5.40 -14.08
C ASP A 149 2.41 3.94 -13.86
N PRO A 150 2.68 3.36 -12.67
CA PRO A 150 2.38 1.96 -12.39
C PRO A 150 0.88 1.67 -12.44
N LYS A 151 0.53 0.41 -12.79
CA LYS A 151 -0.85 -0.09 -12.78
C LYS A 151 -1.28 -0.66 -11.44
N LEU A 152 -0.31 -1.05 -10.62
CA LEU A 152 -0.52 -1.51 -9.25
C LEU A 152 0.32 -0.64 -8.30
N ILE A 153 -0.33 -0.02 -7.33
CA ILE A 153 0.32 0.79 -6.29
C ILE A 153 0.04 0.16 -4.93
N VAL A 154 1.09 -0.10 -4.18
CA VAL A 154 1.01 -0.65 -2.82
C VAL A 154 1.61 0.35 -1.85
N LEU A 155 0.82 0.79 -0.88
CA LEU A 155 1.19 1.80 0.11
C LEU A 155 1.02 1.22 1.51
N ASP A 156 2.14 1.01 2.21
CA ASP A 156 2.14 0.45 3.56
C ASP A 156 2.22 1.58 4.59
N GLU A 157 1.12 1.83 5.30
CA GLU A 157 0.94 2.89 6.30
C GLU A 157 1.33 4.29 5.78
N PRO A 158 0.78 4.77 4.65
CA PRO A 158 1.26 5.99 3.99
C PRO A 158 1.04 7.28 4.78
N THR A 159 0.24 7.26 5.83
CA THR A 159 -0.09 8.42 6.68
C THR A 159 0.45 8.33 8.09
N ALA A 160 1.16 7.23 8.42
CA ALA A 160 1.70 7.02 9.76
C ALA A 160 2.68 8.13 10.18
N GLY A 161 2.51 8.63 11.41
CA GLY A 161 3.38 9.68 11.98
C GLY A 161 3.21 11.07 11.38
N LEU A 162 2.19 11.29 10.55
CA LEU A 162 1.87 12.61 9.99
C LEU A 162 0.87 13.35 10.86
N ASP A 163 0.98 14.70 10.84
CA ASP A 163 -0.05 15.55 11.43
C ASP A 163 -1.38 15.49 10.65
N PRO A 164 -2.51 15.84 11.26
CA PRO A 164 -3.83 15.71 10.63
C PRO A 164 -3.95 16.42 9.27
N LYS A 165 -3.32 17.57 9.09
CA LYS A 165 -3.37 18.34 7.84
C LYS A 165 -2.61 17.64 6.71
N GLU A 166 -1.44 17.07 7.01
CA GLU A 166 -0.66 16.31 6.05
C GLU A 166 -1.36 14.98 5.69
N ARG A 167 -2.02 14.32 6.65
CA ARG A 167 -2.79 13.10 6.40
C ARG A 167 -3.91 13.34 5.39
N VAL A 168 -4.68 14.40 5.55
CA VAL A 168 -5.73 14.79 4.58
C VAL A 168 -5.13 14.99 3.19
N ARG A 169 -4.02 15.73 3.07
CA ARG A 169 -3.36 15.98 1.79
C ARG A 169 -2.86 14.70 1.11
N ILE A 170 -2.27 13.79 1.87
CA ILE A 170 -1.80 12.51 1.33
C ILE A 170 -2.98 11.67 0.85
N ARG A 171 -4.06 11.60 1.63
CA ARG A 171 -5.30 10.90 1.27
C ARG A 171 -5.90 11.42 -0.05
N GLU A 172 -6.04 12.74 -0.19
CA GLU A 172 -6.54 13.37 -1.42
C GLU A 172 -5.66 13.02 -2.64
N ARG A 173 -4.34 12.98 -2.46
CA ARG A 173 -3.42 12.56 -3.51
C ARG A 173 -3.57 11.08 -3.87
N ILE A 174 -3.72 10.21 -2.88
CA ILE A 174 -3.97 8.78 -3.14
C ILE A 174 -5.30 8.62 -3.90
N ALA A 175 -6.35 9.35 -3.50
CA ALA A 175 -7.64 9.33 -4.20
C ALA A 175 -7.51 9.76 -5.67
N ALA A 176 -6.72 10.80 -5.94
CA ALA A 176 -6.50 11.31 -7.30
C ALA A 176 -5.67 10.34 -8.20
N LEU A 177 -4.99 9.34 -7.62
CA LEU A 177 -4.27 8.32 -8.40
C LEU A 177 -5.18 7.21 -8.94
N ALA A 178 -6.41 7.05 -8.44
CA ALA A 178 -7.27 5.91 -8.74
C ALA A 178 -7.37 5.61 -10.24
N GLY A 179 -8.37 6.05 -10.92
CA GLY A 179 -8.57 5.82 -12.35
C GLY A 179 -8.53 4.33 -12.73
N ASP A 180 -7.60 3.96 -13.60
CA ASP A 180 -7.41 2.59 -14.11
C ASP A 180 -6.42 1.74 -13.28
N LYS A 181 -6.05 2.19 -12.09
CA LYS A 181 -5.03 1.56 -11.24
C LYS A 181 -5.67 0.74 -10.12
N VAL A 182 -5.00 -0.33 -9.73
CA VAL A 182 -5.25 -1.04 -8.47
C VAL A 182 -4.36 -0.40 -7.40
N ILE A 183 -4.97 0.13 -6.34
CA ILE A 183 -4.24 0.76 -5.22
C ILE A 183 -4.59 0.01 -3.94
N LEU A 184 -3.59 -0.64 -3.33
CA LEU A 184 -3.71 -1.34 -2.06
C LEU A 184 -3.04 -0.52 -0.97
N VAL A 185 -3.81 -0.09 0.03
CA VAL A 185 -3.34 0.73 1.15
C VAL A 185 -3.55 -0.03 2.44
N SER A 186 -2.46 -0.32 3.17
CA SER A 186 -2.60 -0.73 4.57
C SER A 186 -2.68 0.49 5.47
N THR A 187 -3.51 0.42 6.47
CA THR A 187 -3.53 1.40 7.56
C THR A 187 -4.22 0.83 8.79
N HIS A 188 -3.83 1.34 9.96
CA HIS A 188 -4.58 1.14 11.21
C HIS A 188 -5.45 2.36 11.54
N VAL A 189 -5.37 3.41 10.70
CA VAL A 189 -6.15 4.63 10.86
C VAL A 189 -7.33 4.60 9.89
N VAL A 190 -8.45 4.17 10.39
CA VAL A 190 -9.70 3.95 9.64
C VAL A 190 -10.14 5.20 8.89
N SER A 191 -10.11 6.37 9.56
CA SER A 191 -10.54 7.65 8.98
C SER A 191 -9.69 8.11 7.77
N ASP A 192 -8.53 7.51 7.53
CA ASP A 192 -7.71 7.85 6.36
C ASP A 192 -8.11 7.09 5.11
N ILE A 193 -8.70 5.91 5.26
CA ILE A 193 -9.04 5.06 4.12
C ILE A 193 -10.53 5.07 3.79
N GLU A 194 -11.40 5.18 4.81
CA GLU A 194 -12.85 5.14 4.65
C GLU A 194 -13.39 6.06 3.54
N PRO A 195 -12.97 7.34 3.43
CA PRO A 195 -13.53 8.27 2.43
C PRO A 195 -13.09 8.00 0.99
N ILE A 196 -12.05 7.19 0.77
CA ILE A 196 -11.44 7.01 -0.55
C ILE A 196 -11.46 5.56 -1.06
N ALA A 197 -11.71 4.60 -0.17
CA ALA A 197 -11.72 3.20 -0.55
C ALA A 197 -12.96 2.84 -1.36
N LYS A 198 -12.75 2.07 -2.42
CA LYS A 198 -13.79 1.35 -3.13
C LYS A 198 -14.32 0.20 -2.25
N GLU A 199 -13.41 -0.55 -1.66
CA GLU A 199 -13.69 -1.67 -0.78
C GLU A 199 -12.67 -1.74 0.35
N ILE A 200 -13.09 -2.33 1.46
CA ILE A 200 -12.25 -2.63 2.61
C ILE A 200 -12.02 -4.14 2.69
N ILE A 201 -10.79 -4.52 2.90
CA ILE A 201 -10.35 -5.89 3.14
C ILE A 201 -10.01 -6.02 4.62
N LEU A 202 -10.75 -6.82 5.35
CA LEU A 202 -10.55 -7.09 6.77
C LEU A 202 -9.70 -8.34 6.94
N ILE A 203 -8.52 -8.19 7.58
CA ILE A 203 -7.60 -9.31 7.82
C ILE A 203 -7.36 -9.50 9.31
N LYS A 204 -7.50 -10.75 9.82
CA LYS A 204 -7.26 -11.12 11.22
C LYS A 204 -6.54 -12.47 11.26
N SER A 205 -5.45 -12.54 12.03
CA SER A 205 -4.67 -13.79 12.22
C SER A 205 -4.30 -14.51 10.91
N GLY A 206 -3.94 -13.75 9.89
CA GLY A 206 -3.53 -14.28 8.58
C GLY A 206 -4.66 -14.66 7.64
N LYS A 207 -5.94 -14.47 8.01
CA LYS A 207 -7.10 -14.80 7.19
C LYS A 207 -7.86 -13.54 6.78
N ILE A 208 -8.43 -13.56 5.57
CA ILE A 208 -9.42 -12.54 5.19
C ILE A 208 -10.72 -12.87 5.89
N ILE A 209 -11.21 -11.94 6.69
CA ILE A 209 -12.49 -12.03 7.37
C ILE A 209 -13.62 -11.65 6.43
N ASP A 210 -13.43 -10.55 5.69
CA ASP A 210 -14.40 -10.03 4.74
C ASP A 210 -13.77 -9.06 3.76
N GLN A 211 -14.44 -8.83 2.62
CA GLN A 211 -14.08 -7.82 1.62
C GLN A 211 -15.36 -7.27 1.01
N ASP A 212 -15.66 -6.00 1.23
CA ASP A 212 -16.81 -5.33 0.62
C ASP A 212 -16.66 -3.80 0.72
N THR A 213 -17.66 -3.08 0.19
CA THR A 213 -17.80 -1.63 0.42
C THR A 213 -18.03 -1.34 1.90
N VAL A 214 -17.66 -0.12 2.33
CA VAL A 214 -17.89 0.30 3.73
C VAL A 214 -19.36 0.16 4.13
N GLU A 215 -20.28 0.57 3.25
CA GLU A 215 -21.71 0.53 3.50
C GLU A 215 -22.22 -0.90 3.72
N HIS A 216 -21.82 -1.85 2.88
CA HIS A 216 -22.20 -3.26 3.01
C HIS A 216 -21.63 -3.90 4.27
N LEU A 217 -20.35 -3.64 4.57
CA LEU A 217 -19.73 -4.14 5.80
C LEU A 217 -20.47 -3.60 7.06
N CYS A 218 -20.72 -2.29 7.14
CA CYS A 218 -21.43 -1.70 8.25
C CYS A 218 -22.86 -2.30 8.42
N SER A 219 -23.54 -2.56 7.32
CA SER A 219 -24.86 -3.20 7.34
C SER A 219 -24.80 -4.66 7.82
N LYS A 220 -23.83 -5.43 7.32
CA LYS A 220 -23.63 -6.85 7.61
C LYS A 220 -23.28 -7.12 9.08
N TYR A 221 -22.46 -6.26 9.68
CA TYR A 221 -21.99 -6.42 11.05
C TYR A 221 -22.85 -5.68 12.10
N GLY A 222 -24.13 -5.49 11.85
CA GLY A 222 -25.10 -5.04 12.83
C GLY A 222 -25.43 -3.54 12.78
N ARG A 223 -25.37 -2.92 11.61
CA ARG A 223 -25.69 -1.51 11.33
C ARG A 223 -24.89 -0.55 12.19
N VAL A 224 -23.58 -0.74 12.20
CA VAL A 224 -22.64 0.16 12.86
C VAL A 224 -22.53 1.50 12.13
N ASN A 225 -22.22 2.58 12.86
CA ASN A 225 -22.10 3.93 12.30
C ASN A 225 -20.68 4.19 11.81
N GLY A 226 -20.31 3.61 10.65
CA GLY A 226 -19.02 3.81 10.00
C GLY A 226 -17.98 2.74 10.31
N LEU A 227 -16.87 2.86 9.60
CA LEU A 227 -15.83 1.84 9.58
C LEU A 227 -15.04 1.76 10.91
N GLU A 228 -14.99 2.86 11.69
CA GLU A 228 -14.30 2.88 12.98
C GLU A 228 -15.01 2.00 14.02
N GLU A 229 -16.34 2.11 14.13
CA GLU A 229 -17.15 1.26 15.00
C GLU A 229 -17.10 -0.20 14.55
N LEU A 230 -17.11 -0.43 13.23
CA LEU A 230 -16.94 -1.77 12.67
C LEU A 230 -15.58 -2.38 13.07
N TYR A 231 -14.52 -1.60 12.94
CA TYR A 231 -13.16 -2.03 13.30
C TYR A 231 -13.07 -2.43 14.77
N MET A 232 -13.56 -1.59 15.67
CA MET A 232 -13.61 -1.86 17.11
C MET A 232 -14.37 -3.16 17.38
N ARG A 233 -15.54 -3.33 16.81
CA ARG A 233 -16.38 -4.52 17.00
C ARG A 233 -15.72 -5.82 16.54
N ILE A 234 -15.02 -5.81 15.39
CA ILE A 234 -14.38 -7.02 14.85
C ILE A 234 -13.06 -7.37 15.56
N PHE A 235 -12.30 -6.35 15.98
CA PHE A 235 -10.91 -6.55 16.42
C PHE A 235 -10.68 -6.36 17.92
N GLU A 236 -11.57 -5.69 18.67
CA GLU A 236 -11.39 -5.46 20.12
C GLU A 236 -12.13 -6.47 21.02
N GLU A 237 -13.12 -7.19 20.52
CA GLU A 237 -13.82 -8.22 21.29
C GLU A 237 -12.93 -9.37 21.77
N ASP A 238 -11.72 -9.55 21.21
CA ASP A 238 -10.78 -10.61 21.60
C ASP A 238 -9.89 -10.27 22.82
N THR A 239 -9.90 -9.03 23.31
CA THR A 239 -9.10 -8.64 24.49
C THR A 239 -9.79 -8.93 25.81
N SER A 240 -11.07 -9.32 25.81
CA SER A 240 -11.84 -9.58 27.03
C SER A 240 -11.86 -11.03 27.53
N CYS A 241 -11.12 -11.95 26.87
CA CYS A 241 -11.06 -13.38 27.26
C CYS A 241 -9.67 -13.87 27.70
N ALA A 242 -8.80 -12.97 28.14
CA ALA A 242 -7.49 -13.32 28.69
C ALA A 242 -7.30 -12.72 30.10
N ASP A 243 -8.11 -13.18 31.06
CA ASP A 243 -7.90 -13.10 32.49
C ASP A 243 -8.03 -14.51 33.12
#